data_2ca59fc8d6d37dbe387231174b220043
#
_entry.id   2ca59fc8d6d37dbe387231174b220043
#
_cell.length_a   1.000
_cell.length_b   1.000
_cell.length_c   1.000
_cell.angle_alpha   90.00
_cell.angle_beta   90.00
_cell.angle_gamma   90.00
#
_symmetry.space_group_name_H-M   'P 1'
#
loop_
_entity.id
_entity.type
_entity.pdbx_description
1 polymer ?
#
loop_
_entity_poly.entity_id
_entity_poly.type
_entity_poly.pdbx_seq_one_letter_code
_entity_poly.pdbx_strand_id
1 'polypeptide(L)'
;DLSHSVGALPVDLNGVDADFAVGCGYKYLCGGPGAPAFAFVAERHQAALQQPLTGWFGHAAPFAFSDDYSGAPGIERLQCGTPPVLGLAALEVGVDLIVEIGVDRLYAKSQALSEFFLESLMAHDVALDLVSPPRAAARGSQLSFRHPDAYAICQALIARGVIGDFRAPDVLRLGFAPAYLS
;
A
#
# COMPACT_ATOMS: atom_id res chain seq x y z
N ASP A 1 7.46 2.00 -5.23
CA ASP A 1 6.24 2.29 -4.46
C ASP A 1 5.66 0.97 -3.93
N LEU A 2 5.43 0.91 -2.62
CA LEU A 2 4.91 -0.27 -1.91
C LEU A 2 3.46 -0.09 -1.44
N SER A 3 2.77 0.96 -1.88
CA SER A 3 1.42 1.29 -1.38
C SER A 3 0.39 0.17 -1.58
N HIS A 4 0.59 -0.72 -2.55
CA HIS A 4 -0.26 -1.90 -2.78
C HIS A 4 0.46 -3.23 -2.53
N SER A 5 1.70 -3.19 -2.05
CA SER A 5 2.52 -4.39 -1.81
C SER A 5 2.66 -4.70 -0.33
N VAL A 6 3.04 -3.71 0.49
CA VAL A 6 3.22 -3.92 1.94
C VAL A 6 1.91 -4.31 2.60
N GLY A 7 1.93 -5.37 3.39
CA GLY A 7 0.73 -5.96 4.01
C GLY A 7 -0.10 -6.86 3.08
N ALA A 8 0.15 -6.86 1.76
CA ALA A 8 -0.55 -7.69 0.79
C ALA A 8 0.28 -8.87 0.28
N LEU A 9 1.59 -8.70 0.20
CA LEU A 9 2.54 -9.73 -0.25
C LEU A 9 3.87 -9.57 0.49
N PRO A 10 4.69 -10.64 0.58
CA PRO A 10 6.02 -10.56 1.16
C PRO A 10 6.91 -9.55 0.44
N VAL A 11 7.54 -8.66 1.18
CA VAL A 11 8.47 -7.64 0.67
C VAL A 11 9.80 -7.78 1.41
N ASP A 12 10.88 -8.02 0.67
CA ASP A 12 12.24 -8.05 1.21
C ASP A 12 13.09 -7.00 0.51
N LEU A 13 13.15 -5.80 1.10
CA LEU A 13 13.90 -4.67 0.54
C LEU A 13 15.41 -4.88 0.60
N ASN A 14 15.90 -5.60 1.59
CA ASN A 14 17.33 -5.90 1.72
C ASN A 14 17.73 -6.99 0.73
N GLY A 15 16.91 -8.03 0.57
CA GLY A 15 17.19 -9.12 -0.36
C GLY A 15 17.24 -8.70 -1.83
N VAL A 16 16.48 -7.64 -2.20
CA VAL A 16 16.53 -7.06 -3.56
C VAL A 16 17.45 -5.85 -3.67
N ASP A 17 18.24 -5.55 -2.62
CA ASP A 17 19.14 -4.40 -2.53
C ASP A 17 18.50 -3.07 -2.93
N ALA A 18 17.28 -2.81 -2.45
CA ALA A 18 16.55 -1.61 -2.76
C ALA A 18 17.21 -0.36 -2.17
N ASP A 19 17.28 0.72 -2.93
CA ASP A 19 17.84 2.01 -2.47
C ASP A 19 16.81 2.78 -1.65
N PHE A 20 15.59 2.92 -2.18
CA PHE A 20 14.49 3.68 -1.60
C PHE A 20 13.18 2.94 -1.78
N ALA A 21 12.29 3.09 -0.81
CA ALA A 21 10.90 2.68 -0.97
C ALA A 21 9.97 3.64 -0.22
N VAL A 22 8.75 3.78 -0.72
CA VAL A 22 7.68 4.55 -0.10
C VAL A 22 6.39 3.77 -0.10
N GLY A 23 5.54 4.01 0.88
CA GLY A 23 4.25 3.37 0.95
C GLY A 23 3.28 4.13 1.85
N CYS A 24 2.05 3.65 1.94
CA CYS A 24 1.01 4.25 2.76
C CYS A 24 0.48 3.26 3.80
N GLY A 25 0.06 3.79 4.96
CA GLY A 25 -0.47 2.99 6.05
C GLY A 25 -1.96 2.63 5.94
N TYR A 26 -2.73 3.32 5.08
CA TYR A 26 -4.18 3.22 5.07
C TYR A 26 -4.78 2.08 4.22
N LYS A 27 -3.97 1.43 3.38
CA LYS A 27 -4.41 0.33 2.50
C LYS A 27 -4.28 -1.03 3.20
N TYR A 28 -3.40 -1.90 2.71
CA TYR A 28 -3.25 -3.26 3.22
C TYR A 28 -2.60 -3.36 4.62
N LEU A 29 -2.01 -2.26 5.13
CA LEU A 29 -1.62 -2.15 6.53
C LEU A 29 -2.79 -1.82 7.47
N CYS A 30 -3.99 -1.61 6.94
CA CYS A 30 -5.24 -1.44 7.69
C CYS A 30 -5.26 -0.28 8.70
N GLY A 31 -4.39 0.72 8.55
CA GLY A 31 -4.32 1.86 9.47
C GLY A 31 -5.47 2.87 9.35
N GLY A 32 -6.38 2.68 8.39
CA GLY A 32 -7.56 3.53 8.18
C GLY A 32 -7.25 4.88 7.53
N PRO A 33 -8.30 5.68 7.25
CA PRO A 33 -8.14 7.00 6.64
C PRO A 33 -7.28 7.93 7.48
N GLY A 34 -6.31 8.60 6.84
CA GLY A 34 -5.37 9.48 7.53
C GLY A 34 -4.16 8.77 8.15
N ALA A 35 -4.04 7.46 8.01
CA ALA A 35 -2.84 6.75 8.42
C ALA A 35 -1.60 7.31 7.73
N PRO A 36 -0.48 7.48 8.46
CA PRO A 36 0.75 8.04 7.89
C PRO A 36 1.33 7.16 6.79
N ALA A 37 2.04 7.82 5.89
CA ALA A 37 2.91 7.16 4.93
C ALA A 37 4.25 6.81 5.60
N PHE A 38 5.01 5.92 4.95
CA PHE A 38 6.36 5.58 5.38
C PHE A 38 7.34 5.71 4.22
N ALA A 39 8.60 5.90 4.58
CA ALA A 39 9.72 5.83 3.66
C ALA A 39 10.80 4.87 4.20
N PHE A 40 11.39 4.12 3.30
CA PHE A 40 12.59 3.33 3.53
C PHE A 40 13.74 3.96 2.73
N VAL A 41 14.89 4.09 3.36
CA VAL A 41 16.13 4.50 2.73
C VAL A 41 17.22 3.53 3.18
N ALA A 42 17.86 2.86 2.23
CA ALA A 42 18.96 1.97 2.54
C ALA A 42 20.08 2.71 3.28
N GLU A 43 20.69 2.06 4.26
CA GLU A 43 21.68 2.68 5.15
C GLU A 43 22.81 3.36 4.37
N ARG A 44 23.25 2.77 3.25
CA ARG A 44 24.30 3.30 2.37
C ARG A 44 23.99 4.71 1.82
N HIS A 45 22.73 5.13 1.79
CA HIS A 45 22.32 6.45 1.29
C HIS A 45 21.99 7.45 2.39
N GLN A 46 21.77 7.02 3.63
CA GLN A 46 21.27 7.88 4.70
C GLN A 46 22.24 9.03 5.04
N ALA A 47 23.55 8.80 4.99
CA ALA A 47 24.53 9.85 5.28
C ALA A 47 24.54 10.98 4.24
N ALA A 48 24.32 10.64 2.97
CA ALA A 48 24.33 11.59 1.85
C ALA A 48 22.93 12.17 1.54
N LEU A 49 21.89 11.66 2.18
CA LEU A 49 20.51 12.06 1.93
C LEU A 49 20.29 13.54 2.30
N GLN A 50 19.80 14.31 1.33
CA GLN A 50 19.38 15.69 1.56
C GLN A 50 17.85 15.77 1.48
N GLN A 51 17.22 16.29 2.53
CA GLN A 51 15.78 16.50 2.61
C GLN A 51 15.45 17.94 2.21
N PRO A 52 14.76 18.16 1.05
CA PRO A 52 14.40 19.52 0.64
C PRO A 52 13.27 20.13 1.49
N LEU A 53 12.43 19.28 2.08
CA LEU A 53 11.36 19.70 2.99
C LEU A 53 11.83 19.58 4.44
N THR A 54 12.70 20.50 4.86
CA THR A 54 13.21 20.55 6.23
C THR A 54 12.13 20.98 7.21
N GLY A 55 12.27 20.55 8.46
CA GLY A 55 11.38 20.96 9.54
C GLY A 55 11.99 20.67 10.91
N TRP A 56 11.40 21.23 11.95
CA TRP A 56 11.98 21.23 13.29
C TRP A 56 12.23 19.82 13.86
N PHE A 57 11.38 18.84 13.53
CA PHE A 57 11.50 17.47 14.06
C PHE A 57 12.59 16.65 13.37
N GLY A 58 12.98 17.05 12.16
CA GLY A 58 14.13 16.49 11.44
C GLY A 58 15.47 17.16 11.74
N HIS A 59 15.52 18.10 12.69
CA HIS A 59 16.72 18.79 13.12
C HIS A 59 17.51 17.95 14.12
N ALA A 60 18.85 17.97 14.04
CA ALA A 60 19.74 17.23 14.94
C ALA A 60 19.59 17.62 16.42
N ALA A 61 19.17 18.86 16.69
CA ALA A 61 18.90 19.37 18.04
C ALA A 61 17.64 20.23 18.01
N PRO A 62 16.42 19.63 17.93
CA PRO A 62 15.18 20.34 17.68
C PRO A 62 14.79 21.37 18.75
N PHE A 63 15.29 21.22 19.99
CA PHE A 63 15.02 22.13 21.10
C PHE A 63 16.14 23.16 21.35
N ALA A 64 17.16 23.19 20.48
CA ALA A 64 18.18 24.24 20.55
C ALA A 64 17.68 25.58 20.01
N PHE A 65 16.57 25.59 19.26
CA PHE A 65 15.97 26.77 18.63
C PHE A 65 16.98 27.61 17.82
N SER A 66 17.89 26.92 17.12
CA SER A 66 18.88 27.56 16.26
C SER A 66 18.24 28.09 14.98
N ASP A 67 18.73 29.22 14.49
CA ASP A 67 18.36 29.78 13.18
C ASP A 67 18.95 28.96 12.01
N ASP A 68 19.99 28.18 12.27
CA ASP A 68 20.66 27.32 11.29
C ASP A 68 20.09 25.89 11.34
N TYR A 69 19.68 25.38 10.19
CA TYR A 69 19.21 24.01 10.10
C TYR A 69 20.39 23.02 9.96
N SER A 70 20.41 22.05 10.87
CA SER A 70 21.27 20.87 10.81
C SER A 70 20.42 19.61 10.85
N GLY A 71 20.43 18.80 9.79
CA GLY A 71 19.63 17.57 9.71
C GLY A 71 20.03 16.52 10.74
N ALA A 72 19.05 15.85 11.33
CA ALA A 72 19.29 14.69 12.19
C ALA A 72 20.06 13.59 11.45
N PRO A 73 20.81 12.75 12.17
CA PRO A 73 21.50 11.62 11.54
C PRO A 73 20.51 10.58 10.99
N GLY A 74 20.94 9.81 10.01
CA GLY A 74 20.18 8.69 9.47
C GLY A 74 18.83 9.09 8.87
N ILE A 75 17.84 8.24 9.05
CA ILE A 75 16.48 8.38 8.50
C ILE A 75 15.64 9.46 9.22
N GLU A 76 15.99 9.82 10.43
CA GLU A 76 15.23 10.79 11.26
C GLU A 76 15.09 12.16 10.59
N ARG A 77 16.06 12.54 9.73
CA ARG A 77 15.98 13.79 8.97
C ARG A 77 14.79 13.90 8.00
N LEU A 78 14.11 12.79 7.71
CA LEU A 78 12.88 12.79 6.91
C LEU A 78 11.64 13.23 7.68
N GLN A 79 11.72 13.37 9.00
CA GLN A 79 10.63 13.87 9.82
C GLN A 79 10.61 15.40 9.75
N CYS A 80 9.60 15.95 9.06
CA CYS A 80 9.51 17.40 8.88
C CYS A 80 8.90 18.11 10.11
N GLY A 81 7.95 17.49 10.80
CA GLY A 81 7.23 18.09 11.91
C GLY A 81 6.67 17.07 12.88
N THR A 82 5.79 17.54 13.76
CA THR A 82 5.14 16.70 14.78
C THR A 82 4.43 15.51 14.12
N PRO A 83 4.73 14.27 14.53
CA PRO A 83 4.09 13.10 13.96
C PRO A 83 2.58 13.07 14.28
N PRO A 84 1.74 12.54 13.37
CA PRO A 84 0.30 12.41 13.58
C PRO A 84 0.00 11.26 14.56
N VAL A 85 0.10 11.52 15.86
CA VAL A 85 0.05 10.50 16.92
C VAL A 85 -1.19 9.61 16.83
N LEU A 86 -2.38 10.18 16.60
CA LEU A 86 -3.61 9.38 16.47
C LEU A 86 -3.58 8.47 15.22
N GLY A 87 -3.05 8.97 14.11
CA GLY A 87 -2.87 8.18 12.91
C GLY A 87 -1.85 7.06 13.07
N LEU A 88 -0.76 7.31 13.82
CA LEU A 88 0.24 6.30 14.16
C LEU A 88 -0.34 5.22 15.08
N ALA A 89 -1.10 5.59 16.12
CA ALA A 89 -1.74 4.63 17.03
C ALA A 89 -2.75 3.72 16.29
N ALA A 90 -3.52 4.28 15.35
CA ALA A 90 -4.42 3.48 14.51
C ALA A 90 -3.65 2.56 13.55
N LEU A 91 -2.55 3.04 12.97
CA LEU A 91 -1.68 2.24 12.10
C LEU A 91 -1.01 1.09 12.87
N GLU A 92 -0.56 1.32 14.11
CA GLU A 92 0.03 0.30 14.97
C GLU A 92 -0.91 -0.90 15.12
N VAL A 93 -2.19 -0.67 15.44
CA VAL A 93 -3.21 -1.74 15.54
C VAL A 93 -3.37 -2.50 14.22
N GLY A 94 -3.36 -1.79 13.08
CA GLY A 94 -3.45 -2.40 11.76
C GLY A 94 -2.22 -3.27 11.45
N VAL A 95 -1.02 -2.77 11.77
CA VAL A 95 0.24 -3.51 11.57
C VAL A 95 0.29 -4.74 12.47
N ASP A 96 -0.10 -4.62 13.74
CA ASP A 96 -0.14 -5.75 14.68
C ASP A 96 -1.05 -6.87 14.16
N LEU A 97 -2.23 -6.53 13.61
CA LEU A 97 -3.12 -7.50 12.96
C LEU A 97 -2.42 -8.21 11.79
N ILE A 98 -1.73 -7.48 10.92
CA ILE A 98 -0.99 -8.06 9.79
C ILE A 98 0.14 -8.99 10.27
N VAL A 99 0.85 -8.58 11.31
CA VAL A 99 1.93 -9.39 11.92
C VAL A 99 1.36 -10.66 12.57
N GLU A 100 0.26 -10.57 13.31
CA GLU A 100 -0.41 -11.72 13.94
C GLU A 100 -0.88 -12.75 12.91
N ILE A 101 -1.51 -12.30 11.82
CA ILE A 101 -1.97 -13.21 10.75
C ILE A 101 -0.77 -13.80 10.00
N GLY A 102 0.23 -12.98 9.71
CA GLY A 102 1.39 -13.30 8.88
C GLY A 102 1.16 -12.99 7.39
N VAL A 103 2.10 -12.24 6.79
CA VAL A 103 1.99 -11.77 5.40
C VAL A 103 1.93 -12.93 4.40
N ASP A 104 2.67 -14.02 4.63
CA ASP A 104 2.63 -15.20 3.73
C ASP A 104 1.23 -15.83 3.67
N ARG A 105 0.54 -15.91 4.82
CA ARG A 105 -0.83 -16.45 4.90
C ARG A 105 -1.83 -15.52 4.22
N LEU A 106 -1.67 -14.22 4.41
CA LEU A 106 -2.49 -13.19 3.74
C LEU A 106 -2.30 -13.27 2.22
N TYR A 107 -1.06 -13.39 1.76
CA TYR A 107 -0.76 -13.51 0.34
C TYR A 107 -1.35 -14.79 -0.26
N ALA A 108 -1.18 -15.94 0.38
CA ALA A 108 -1.78 -17.19 -0.08
C ALA A 108 -3.31 -17.09 -0.18
N LYS A 109 -3.97 -16.49 0.82
CA LYS A 109 -5.43 -16.28 0.79
C LYS A 109 -5.84 -15.31 -0.32
N SER A 110 -5.08 -14.22 -0.53
CA SER A 110 -5.32 -13.27 -1.62
C SER A 110 -5.26 -13.94 -2.99
N GLN A 111 -4.29 -14.81 -3.20
CA GLN A 111 -4.18 -15.59 -4.43
C GLN A 111 -5.39 -16.50 -4.61
N ALA A 112 -5.79 -17.23 -3.58
CA ALA A 112 -6.96 -18.11 -3.63
C ALA A 112 -8.27 -17.34 -3.93
N LEU A 113 -8.48 -16.19 -3.28
CA LEU A 113 -9.64 -15.32 -3.53
C LEU A 113 -9.67 -14.81 -4.98
N SER A 114 -8.53 -14.38 -5.50
CA SER A 114 -8.46 -13.88 -6.88
C SER A 114 -8.63 -14.98 -7.93
N GLU A 115 -8.12 -16.19 -7.71
CA GLU A 115 -8.37 -17.33 -8.57
C GLU A 115 -9.84 -17.75 -8.54
N PHE A 116 -10.43 -17.89 -7.35
CA PHE A 116 -11.87 -18.19 -7.22
C PHE A 116 -12.74 -17.18 -7.95
N PHE A 117 -12.38 -15.89 -7.88
CA PHE A 117 -13.11 -14.83 -8.59
C PHE A 117 -13.00 -15.00 -10.10
N LEU A 118 -11.81 -15.28 -10.65
CA LEU A 118 -11.61 -15.52 -12.08
C LEU A 118 -12.35 -16.76 -12.56
N GLU A 119 -12.31 -17.85 -11.81
CA GLU A 119 -13.07 -19.07 -12.10
C GLU A 119 -14.58 -18.80 -12.12
N SER A 120 -15.06 -17.99 -11.17
CA SER A 120 -16.48 -17.58 -11.10
C SER A 120 -16.91 -16.75 -12.31
N LEU A 121 -16.07 -15.80 -12.76
CA LEU A 121 -16.35 -15.03 -13.99
C LEU A 121 -16.48 -15.95 -15.21
N MET A 122 -15.56 -16.91 -15.36
CA MET A 122 -15.61 -17.89 -16.46
C MET A 122 -16.86 -18.77 -16.37
N ALA A 123 -17.20 -19.27 -15.18
CA ALA A 123 -18.37 -20.13 -14.99
C ALA A 123 -19.70 -19.44 -15.31
N HIS A 124 -19.74 -18.10 -15.23
CA HIS A 124 -20.93 -17.30 -15.52
C HIS A 124 -20.87 -16.58 -16.88
N ASP A 125 -19.87 -16.92 -17.72
CA ASP A 125 -19.68 -16.34 -19.05
C ASP A 125 -19.64 -14.78 -19.03
N VAL A 126 -18.96 -14.21 -18.02
CA VAL A 126 -18.82 -12.76 -17.88
C VAL A 126 -17.67 -12.27 -18.73
N ALA A 127 -17.96 -11.47 -19.75
CA ALA A 127 -17.00 -10.94 -20.69
C ALA A 127 -16.25 -9.73 -20.10
N LEU A 128 -15.12 -9.99 -19.44
CA LEU A 128 -14.17 -8.97 -18.94
C LEU A 128 -12.75 -9.37 -19.36
N ASP A 129 -12.04 -8.48 -20.04
CA ASP A 129 -10.66 -8.71 -20.44
C ASP A 129 -9.71 -8.51 -19.27
N LEU A 130 -9.06 -9.57 -18.81
CA LEU A 130 -8.09 -9.51 -17.73
C LEU A 130 -6.83 -8.72 -18.16
N VAL A 131 -6.54 -7.61 -17.46
CA VAL A 131 -5.34 -6.78 -17.66
C VAL A 131 -4.22 -7.16 -16.67
N SER A 132 -4.58 -7.60 -15.47
CA SER A 132 -3.62 -8.10 -14.48
C SER A 132 -2.88 -9.35 -14.98
N PRO A 133 -1.65 -9.61 -14.52
CA PRO A 133 -0.94 -10.85 -14.87
C PRO A 133 -1.82 -12.08 -14.60
N PRO A 134 -1.91 -13.04 -15.55
CA PRO A 134 -2.78 -14.21 -15.39
C PRO A 134 -2.33 -15.15 -14.27
N ARG A 135 -1.01 -15.24 -14.01
CA ARG A 135 -0.48 -16.08 -12.93
C ARG A 135 -0.67 -15.37 -11.57
N ALA A 136 -1.31 -16.03 -10.62
CA ALA A 136 -1.51 -15.49 -9.26
C ALA A 136 -0.20 -15.03 -8.60
N ALA A 137 0.88 -15.81 -8.74
CA ALA A 137 2.20 -15.46 -8.18
C ALA A 137 2.88 -14.25 -8.82
N ALA A 138 2.33 -13.69 -9.91
CA ALA A 138 2.88 -12.52 -10.59
C ALA A 138 2.06 -11.24 -10.34
N ARG A 139 1.07 -11.30 -9.43
CA ARG A 139 0.20 -10.16 -9.10
C ARG A 139 0.05 -9.98 -7.59
N GLY A 140 -0.32 -8.78 -7.19
CA GLY A 140 -0.72 -8.47 -5.83
C GLY A 140 -2.19 -8.83 -5.56
N SER A 141 -2.81 -8.17 -4.59
CA SER A 141 -4.17 -8.43 -4.11
C SER A 141 -5.25 -7.66 -4.89
N GLN A 142 -5.04 -7.44 -6.18
CA GLN A 142 -5.96 -6.69 -7.04
C GLN A 142 -6.04 -7.34 -8.43
N LEU A 143 -7.26 -7.35 -8.99
CA LEU A 143 -7.51 -7.67 -10.39
C LEU A 143 -7.99 -6.42 -11.14
N SER A 144 -7.47 -6.23 -12.34
CA SER A 144 -7.86 -5.17 -13.26
C SER A 144 -8.39 -5.79 -14.54
N PHE A 145 -9.52 -5.25 -15.00
CA PHE A 145 -10.21 -5.73 -16.19
C PHE A 145 -10.50 -4.57 -17.12
N ARG A 146 -10.38 -4.80 -18.42
CA ARG A 146 -10.81 -3.85 -19.44
C ARG A 146 -12.20 -4.19 -19.92
N HIS A 147 -13.04 -3.16 -20.09
CA HIS A 147 -14.35 -3.24 -20.71
C HIS A 147 -14.78 -1.86 -21.18
N PRO A 148 -15.39 -1.70 -22.37
CA PRO A 148 -15.85 -0.39 -22.85
C PRO A 148 -16.81 0.30 -21.89
N ASP A 149 -17.65 -0.45 -21.18
CA ASP A 149 -18.60 0.05 -20.18
C ASP A 149 -18.07 -0.05 -18.74
N ALA A 150 -16.74 -0.12 -18.52
CA ALA A 150 -16.14 -0.32 -17.18
C ALA A 150 -16.67 0.68 -16.13
N TYR A 151 -16.90 1.93 -16.51
CA TYR A 151 -17.48 2.93 -15.61
C TYR A 151 -18.91 2.56 -15.18
N ALA A 152 -19.76 2.22 -16.14
CA ALA A 152 -21.17 1.84 -15.83
C ALA A 152 -21.22 0.57 -14.99
N ILE A 153 -20.38 -0.43 -15.27
CA ILE A 153 -20.24 -1.65 -14.46
C ILE A 153 -19.80 -1.29 -13.03
N CYS A 154 -18.78 -0.45 -12.88
CA CYS A 154 -18.33 0.00 -11.56
C CYS A 154 -19.45 0.67 -10.77
N GLN A 155 -20.21 1.58 -11.38
CA GLN A 155 -21.35 2.24 -10.72
C GLN A 155 -22.47 1.25 -10.36
N ALA A 156 -22.77 0.29 -11.22
CA ALA A 156 -23.77 -0.74 -10.96
C ALA A 156 -23.35 -1.68 -9.80
N LEU A 157 -22.06 -1.99 -9.67
CA LEU A 157 -21.51 -2.74 -8.54
C LEU A 157 -21.62 -1.94 -7.24
N ILE A 158 -21.24 -0.66 -7.25
CA ILE A 158 -21.34 0.24 -6.09
C ILE A 158 -22.81 0.34 -5.61
N ALA A 159 -23.74 0.49 -6.53
CA ALA A 159 -25.18 0.53 -6.19
C ALA A 159 -25.69 -0.77 -5.53
N ARG A 160 -24.96 -1.87 -5.67
CA ARG A 160 -25.23 -3.17 -5.04
C ARG A 160 -24.35 -3.45 -3.80
N GLY A 161 -23.58 -2.45 -3.35
CA GLY A 161 -22.71 -2.57 -2.18
C GLY A 161 -21.33 -3.17 -2.46
N VAL A 162 -20.99 -3.41 -3.74
CA VAL A 162 -19.64 -3.87 -4.14
C VAL A 162 -18.82 -2.68 -4.63
N ILE A 163 -17.91 -2.22 -3.79
CA ILE A 163 -17.13 -1.01 -4.05
C ILE A 163 -15.88 -1.37 -4.84
N GLY A 164 -15.93 -1.14 -6.14
CA GLY A 164 -14.79 -1.21 -7.05
C GLY A 164 -14.21 0.17 -7.35
N ASP A 165 -13.22 0.21 -8.19
CA ASP A 165 -12.54 1.42 -8.64
C ASP A 165 -12.48 1.44 -10.18
N PHE A 166 -12.67 2.62 -10.76
CA PHE A 166 -12.59 2.85 -12.20
C PHE A 166 -11.36 3.69 -12.56
N ARG A 167 -10.67 3.29 -13.60
CA ARG A 167 -9.60 4.06 -14.23
C ARG A 167 -9.91 4.29 -15.68
N ALA A 168 -9.98 5.56 -16.06
CA ALA A 168 -10.17 5.95 -17.44
C ALA A 168 -9.04 5.39 -18.34
N PRO A 169 -9.33 5.03 -19.60
CA PRO A 169 -10.66 5.18 -20.20
C PRO A 169 -11.61 4.02 -19.90
N ASP A 170 -11.14 2.82 -19.58
CA ASP A 170 -11.92 1.59 -19.71
C ASP A 170 -11.55 0.48 -18.69
N VAL A 171 -10.90 0.83 -17.57
CA VAL A 171 -10.41 -0.19 -16.63
C VAL A 171 -11.24 -0.20 -15.34
N LEU A 172 -11.84 -1.37 -15.05
CA LEU A 172 -12.42 -1.72 -13.75
C LEU A 172 -11.36 -2.38 -12.89
N ARG A 173 -11.22 -1.97 -11.63
CA ARG A 173 -10.32 -2.57 -10.66
C ARG A 173 -11.07 -3.07 -9.43
N LEU A 174 -10.76 -4.30 -9.01
CA LEU A 174 -11.34 -4.95 -7.83
C LEU A 174 -10.21 -5.40 -6.91
N GLY A 175 -10.23 -4.95 -5.67
CA GLY A 175 -9.24 -5.28 -4.65
C GLY A 175 -9.76 -6.35 -3.71
N PHE A 176 -8.88 -7.25 -3.29
CA PHE A 176 -9.17 -8.30 -2.31
C PHE A 176 -8.39 -8.00 -1.04
N ALA A 177 -9.08 -7.81 0.07
CA ALA A 177 -8.45 -7.59 1.37
C ALA A 177 -8.51 -8.89 2.19
N PRO A 178 -7.47 -9.74 2.12
CA PRO A 178 -7.51 -11.09 2.69
C PRO A 178 -7.64 -11.13 4.21
N ALA A 179 -7.32 -10.02 4.90
CA ALA A 179 -7.48 -9.93 6.34
C ALA A 179 -8.93 -10.08 6.81
N TYR A 180 -9.92 -9.65 6.02
CA TYR A 180 -11.34 -9.63 6.43
C TYR A 180 -12.34 -10.11 5.35
N LEU A 181 -11.92 -10.40 4.12
CA LEU A 181 -12.76 -11.08 3.13
C LEU A 181 -12.72 -12.60 3.36
N SER A 182 -13.86 -13.25 3.14
CA SER A 182 -14.04 -14.72 3.24
C SER A 182 -14.52 -15.28 1.91
#